data_0860c5db3c2e8076c7961c8303db26ea
#
_entry.id   0860c5db3c2e8076c7961c8303db26ea
#
_cell.length_a   1.000
_cell.length_b   1.000
_cell.length_c   1.000
_cell.angle_alpha   90.00
_cell.angle_beta   90.00
_cell.angle_gamma   90.00
#
_symmetry.space_group_name_H-M   'P 1'
#
loop_
_entity.id
_entity.type
_entity.pdbx_description
1 polymer ?
#
loop_
_entity_poly.entity_id
_entity_poly.type
_entity_poly.pdbx_seq_one_letter_code
_entity_poly.pdbx_strand_id
1 'polypeptide(L)'
;MTTIMTGRVAVRIKAAGCHRAQKPVPPFSGKKLTVTTRVLAKITNSFIGRKEEVGGILGASKSLDIVDSFALIPAEKAGKYYYIPNIEAANRQIHQWAKEEICFCGFIHSHITDKKELSEGDIKFAEQLFNSFHLPVLWFGLQILTKKCRETKFYSVQKSDTKLEISSVCWEMEGEDDIECFADDSVH
;
A
#
# COMPACT_ATOMS: atom_id res chain seq x y z
N MET A 1 11.29 10.76 30.84
CA MET A 1 12.36 10.05 30.14
C MET A 1 11.70 9.13 29.14
N THR A 2 11.59 9.56 27.89
CA THR A 2 10.92 8.83 26.81
C THR A 2 12.00 8.11 26.01
N THR A 3 12.10 6.80 26.19
CA THR A 3 13.06 5.98 25.46
C THR A 3 12.54 5.79 24.05
N ILE A 4 13.12 6.49 23.08
CA ILE A 4 12.90 6.27 21.65
C ILE A 4 13.67 5.01 21.28
N MET A 5 12.97 3.90 21.14
CA MET A 5 13.54 2.69 20.55
C MET A 5 13.67 2.88 19.05
N THR A 6 14.79 3.39 18.58
CA THR A 6 15.21 3.33 17.19
C THR A 6 15.75 1.93 16.89
N GLY A 7 14.86 0.96 16.79
CA GLY A 7 15.22 -0.35 16.28
C GLY A 7 15.55 -0.23 14.80
N ARG A 8 16.83 -0.34 14.42
CA ARG A 8 17.29 -0.57 13.05
C ARG A 8 16.80 -1.95 12.62
N VAL A 9 15.57 -2.06 12.19
CA VAL A 9 15.14 -3.21 11.39
C VAL A 9 15.65 -2.92 9.98
N ALA A 10 16.75 -3.53 9.62
CA ALA A 10 17.18 -3.57 8.23
C ALA A 10 16.19 -4.46 7.48
N VAL A 11 15.15 -3.84 6.93
CA VAL A 11 14.15 -4.51 6.10
C VAL A 11 14.84 -4.90 4.80
N ARG A 12 15.48 -6.08 4.77
CA ARG A 12 15.89 -6.72 3.52
C ARG A 12 14.68 -7.38 2.89
N ILE A 13 13.79 -6.60 2.32
CA ILE A 13 12.92 -7.12 1.27
C ILE A 13 13.88 -7.46 0.13
N LYS A 14 14.22 -8.72 0.01
CA LYS A 14 14.93 -9.20 -1.16
C LYS A 14 13.95 -9.02 -2.31
N ALA A 15 14.26 -8.10 -3.22
CA ALA A 15 13.75 -8.20 -4.58
C ALA A 15 14.11 -9.62 -5.02
N ALA A 16 13.16 -10.52 -4.85
CA ALA A 16 13.39 -11.93 -5.08
C ALA A 16 13.82 -12.05 -6.51
N GLY A 17 15.05 -12.49 -6.68
CA GLY A 17 15.77 -12.74 -7.91
C GLY A 17 14.96 -12.69 -9.18
N CYS A 18 14.63 -11.51 -9.64
CA CYS A 18 14.11 -11.27 -10.98
C CYS A 18 15.24 -11.38 -12.00
N HIS A 19 16.18 -12.35 -11.79
CA HIS A 19 17.27 -12.65 -12.72
C HIS A 19 16.94 -13.70 -13.78
N ARG A 20 15.69 -14.23 -13.79
CA ARG A 20 15.19 -14.99 -14.94
C ARG A 20 14.22 -14.11 -15.71
N ALA A 21 14.64 -13.67 -16.91
CA ALA A 21 13.87 -12.90 -17.89
C ALA A 21 12.88 -11.95 -17.21
N GLN A 22 13.36 -10.79 -16.75
CA GLN A 22 12.52 -9.76 -16.17
C GLN A 22 11.41 -9.49 -17.18
N LYS A 23 10.19 -9.93 -16.86
CA LYS A 23 9.04 -9.41 -17.59
C LYS A 23 9.07 -7.88 -17.46
N PRO A 24 8.76 -7.17 -18.52
CA PRO A 24 8.82 -5.71 -18.47
C PRO A 24 7.92 -5.22 -17.35
N VAL A 25 8.44 -4.31 -16.53
CA VAL A 25 7.63 -3.58 -15.54
C VAL A 25 6.48 -2.93 -16.32
N PRO A 26 5.22 -3.04 -15.85
CA PRO A 26 4.10 -2.40 -16.50
C PRO A 26 4.37 -0.91 -16.75
N PRO A 27 3.82 -0.31 -17.82
CA PRO A 27 4.05 1.08 -18.14
C PRO A 27 3.57 1.99 -17.02
N PHE A 28 4.25 3.13 -16.85
CA PHE A 28 3.91 4.20 -15.95
C PHE A 28 3.74 5.49 -16.73
N SER A 29 2.57 6.12 -16.68
CA SER A 29 2.29 7.36 -17.40
C SER A 29 2.49 8.60 -16.54
N GLY A 30 2.46 8.47 -15.23
CA GLY A 30 2.60 9.57 -14.28
C GLY A 30 1.38 10.52 -14.24
N LYS A 31 0.28 10.15 -14.88
CA LYS A 31 -0.89 11.05 -14.99
C LYS A 31 -1.74 11.04 -13.72
N LYS A 32 -2.20 9.88 -13.30
CA LYS A 32 -3.13 9.74 -12.17
C LYS A 32 -3.14 8.31 -11.67
N LEU A 33 -3.23 8.12 -10.37
CA LEU A 33 -3.43 6.81 -9.79
C LEU A 33 -4.91 6.41 -9.88
N THR A 34 -5.15 5.25 -10.42
CA THR A 34 -6.46 4.60 -10.41
C THR A 34 -6.42 3.38 -9.49
N VAL A 35 -7.42 3.23 -8.64
CA VAL A 35 -7.58 2.04 -7.79
C VAL A 35 -8.89 1.38 -8.14
N THR A 36 -8.86 0.09 -8.47
CA THR A 36 -10.10 -0.61 -8.82
C THR A 36 -11.04 -0.69 -7.62
N THR A 37 -12.34 -0.58 -7.86
CA THR A 37 -13.39 -0.67 -6.83
C THR A 37 -13.25 -1.97 -6.03
N ARG A 38 -12.96 -3.08 -6.69
CA ARG A 38 -12.73 -4.38 -6.06
C ARG A 38 -11.55 -4.33 -5.06
N VAL A 39 -10.44 -3.69 -5.43
CA VAL A 39 -9.27 -3.55 -4.55
C VAL A 39 -9.59 -2.69 -3.35
N LEU A 40 -10.23 -1.53 -3.56
CA LEU A 40 -10.59 -0.64 -2.47
C LEU A 40 -11.56 -1.29 -1.49
N ALA A 41 -12.56 -2.02 -1.97
CA ALA A 41 -13.48 -2.81 -1.14
C ALA A 41 -12.72 -3.87 -0.32
N LYS A 42 -11.80 -4.61 -0.95
CA LYS A 42 -10.98 -5.62 -0.27
C LYS A 42 -10.09 -5.01 0.82
N ILE A 43 -9.46 -3.87 0.57
CA ILE A 43 -8.68 -3.12 1.55
C ILE A 43 -9.57 -2.73 2.73
N THR A 44 -10.67 -2.04 2.46
CA THR A 44 -11.60 -1.55 3.48
C THR A 44 -12.14 -2.69 4.34
N ASN A 45 -12.60 -3.77 3.74
CA ASN A 45 -13.12 -4.95 4.46
C ASN A 45 -12.04 -5.64 5.31
N SER A 46 -10.79 -5.62 4.87
CA SER A 46 -9.68 -6.20 5.61
C SER A 46 -9.27 -5.37 6.83
N PHE A 47 -9.45 -4.06 6.75
CA PHE A 47 -8.96 -3.11 7.75
C PHE A 47 -10.04 -2.67 8.76
N ILE A 48 -11.31 -2.67 8.36
CA ILE A 48 -12.40 -2.19 9.21
C ILE A 48 -12.54 -3.03 10.49
N GLY A 49 -12.82 -2.38 11.60
CA GLY A 49 -13.05 -3.03 12.90
C GLY A 49 -11.79 -3.56 13.59
N ARG A 50 -10.62 -3.37 13.01
CA ARG A 50 -9.35 -3.75 13.66
C ARG A 50 -9.04 -2.84 14.84
N LYS A 51 -8.45 -3.41 15.88
CA LYS A 51 -8.01 -2.69 17.10
C LYS A 51 -6.54 -2.28 17.04
N GLU A 52 -5.82 -2.81 16.08
CA GLU A 52 -4.42 -2.56 15.77
C GLU A 52 -4.29 -2.14 14.31
N GLU A 53 -3.23 -1.43 14.00
CA GLU A 53 -2.90 -1.10 12.61
C GLU A 53 -2.63 -2.37 11.81
N VAL A 54 -3.08 -2.37 10.58
CA VAL A 54 -2.92 -3.48 9.61
C VAL A 54 -2.43 -2.92 8.29
N GLY A 55 -1.82 -3.76 7.48
CA GLY A 55 -1.31 -3.33 6.18
C GLY A 55 -1.23 -4.45 5.18
N GLY A 56 -0.93 -4.08 3.95
CA GLY A 56 -0.80 -5.00 2.85
C GLY A 56 -0.05 -4.43 1.67
N ILE A 57 0.18 -5.27 0.68
CA ILE A 57 0.88 -4.91 -0.54
C ILE A 57 -0.10 -4.66 -1.68
N LEU A 58 0.29 -3.76 -2.57
CA LEU A 58 -0.44 -3.35 -3.75
C LEU A 58 0.23 -3.91 -5.00
N GLY A 59 -0.57 -4.32 -5.97
CA GLY A 59 -0.09 -4.87 -7.23
C GLY A 59 -0.80 -4.27 -8.43
N ALA A 60 -0.09 -4.33 -9.56
CA ALA A 60 -0.50 -3.82 -10.85
C ALA A 60 -0.22 -4.87 -11.93
N SER A 61 -1.22 -5.25 -12.72
CA SER A 61 -1.06 -6.22 -13.81
C SER A 61 -0.87 -5.57 -15.18
N LYS A 62 -1.48 -4.41 -15.43
CA LYS A 62 -1.52 -3.74 -16.74
C LYS A 62 -0.69 -2.48 -16.82
N SER A 63 -0.76 -1.64 -15.81
CA SER A 63 -0.06 -0.35 -15.72
C SER A 63 0.24 -0.05 -14.27
N LEU A 64 1.39 0.56 -13.98
CA LEU A 64 1.70 1.03 -12.62
C LEU A 64 0.78 2.16 -12.15
N ASP A 65 0.08 2.81 -13.06
CA ASP A 65 -0.95 3.80 -12.72
C ASP A 65 -2.26 3.17 -12.21
N ILE A 66 -2.42 1.82 -12.33
CA ILE A 66 -3.64 1.10 -11.97
C ILE A 66 -3.33 0.06 -10.90
N VAL A 67 -3.83 0.29 -9.69
CA VAL A 67 -3.78 -0.71 -8.62
C VAL A 67 -5.00 -1.62 -8.75
N ASP A 68 -4.78 -2.84 -9.23
CA ASP A 68 -5.80 -3.87 -9.49
C ASP A 68 -5.69 -5.10 -8.58
N SER A 69 -4.66 -5.13 -7.73
CA SER A 69 -4.39 -6.25 -6.83
C SER A 69 -4.00 -5.79 -5.43
N PHE A 70 -4.49 -6.52 -4.42
CA PHE A 70 -4.18 -6.28 -3.02
C PHE A 70 -4.06 -7.60 -2.26
N ALA A 71 -3.05 -7.70 -1.41
CA ALA A 71 -2.90 -8.77 -0.43
C ALA A 71 -2.64 -8.21 0.96
N LEU A 72 -3.47 -8.62 1.93
CA LEU A 72 -3.23 -8.35 3.34
C LEU A 72 -1.98 -9.11 3.79
N ILE A 73 -1.08 -8.44 4.49
CA ILE A 73 0.13 -9.06 5.02
C ILE A 73 0.01 -9.19 6.54
N PRO A 74 0.28 -10.36 7.11
CA PRO A 74 0.33 -10.49 8.55
C PRO A 74 1.36 -9.54 9.16
N ALA A 75 1.07 -8.99 10.33
CA ALA A 75 2.05 -8.23 11.07
C ALA A 75 3.10 -9.18 11.70
N GLU A 76 4.35 -8.78 11.71
CA GLU A 76 5.33 -9.31 12.65
C GLU A 76 5.06 -8.73 14.04
N LYS A 77 4.75 -7.41 14.08
CA LYS A 77 4.30 -6.70 15.27
C LYS A 77 3.28 -5.65 14.86
N ALA A 78 2.23 -5.51 15.62
CA ALA A 78 1.25 -4.46 15.43
C ALA A 78 0.80 -3.87 16.76
N GLY A 79 0.27 -2.66 16.70
CA GLY A 79 -0.31 -1.95 17.83
C GLY A 79 -1.18 -0.80 17.34
N LYS A 80 -1.57 0.06 18.26
CA LYS A 80 -2.46 1.19 17.96
C LYS A 80 -1.80 2.29 17.12
N TYR A 81 -0.46 2.33 17.07
CA TYR A 81 0.31 3.42 16.48
C TYR A 81 1.44 2.92 15.58
N TYR A 82 1.48 1.64 15.30
CA TYR A 82 2.51 1.05 14.44
C TYR A 82 2.05 -0.27 13.85
N TYR A 83 2.55 -0.54 12.65
CA TYR A 83 2.43 -1.81 11.96
C TYR A 83 3.79 -2.17 11.35
N ILE A 84 4.32 -3.32 11.73
CA ILE A 84 5.54 -3.90 11.16
C ILE A 84 5.12 -5.13 10.36
N PRO A 85 5.21 -5.11 9.02
CA PRO A 85 4.81 -6.24 8.20
C PRO A 85 5.73 -7.44 8.38
N ASN A 86 5.17 -8.64 8.29
CA ASN A 86 5.96 -9.86 8.15
C ASN A 86 6.56 -9.90 6.74
N ILE A 87 7.85 -9.61 6.66
CA ILE A 87 8.58 -9.48 5.38
C ILE A 87 8.64 -10.78 4.60
N GLU A 88 8.74 -11.93 5.27
CA GLU A 88 8.73 -13.23 4.59
C GLU A 88 7.38 -13.51 3.94
N ALA A 89 6.28 -13.18 4.63
CA ALA A 89 4.94 -13.30 4.06
C ALA A 89 4.75 -12.37 2.86
N ALA A 90 5.23 -11.12 2.95
CA ALA A 90 5.20 -10.18 1.84
C ALA A 90 6.00 -10.70 0.64
N ASN A 91 7.22 -11.20 0.86
CA ASN A 91 8.06 -11.75 -0.19
C ASN A 91 7.42 -12.97 -0.84
N ARG A 92 6.83 -13.90 -0.07
CA ARG A 92 6.09 -15.04 -0.65
C ARG A 92 4.95 -14.59 -1.55
N GLN A 93 4.19 -13.59 -1.14
CA GLN A 93 3.10 -13.05 -1.93
C GLN A 93 3.58 -12.37 -3.21
N ILE A 94 4.66 -11.59 -3.14
CA ILE A 94 5.26 -10.94 -4.33
C ILE A 94 5.77 -12.01 -5.31
N HIS A 95 6.37 -13.08 -4.82
CA HIS A 95 6.77 -14.22 -5.66
C HIS A 95 5.58 -14.92 -6.32
N GLN A 96 4.48 -15.08 -5.60
CA GLN A 96 3.26 -15.65 -6.16
C GLN A 96 2.70 -14.73 -7.26
N TRP A 97 2.62 -13.45 -7.00
CA TRP A 97 2.16 -12.45 -7.96
C TRP A 97 3.01 -12.39 -9.23
N ALA A 98 4.32 -12.53 -9.09
CA ALA A 98 5.21 -12.58 -10.26
C ALA A 98 4.89 -13.75 -11.21
N LYS A 99 4.35 -14.88 -10.71
CA LYS A 99 3.88 -16.00 -11.55
C LYS A 99 2.55 -15.68 -12.24
N GLU A 100 1.73 -14.82 -11.62
CA GLU A 100 0.42 -14.38 -12.08
C GLU A 100 0.50 -13.09 -12.93
N GLU A 101 1.71 -12.65 -13.27
CA GLU A 101 1.99 -11.43 -14.04
C GLU A 101 1.58 -10.13 -13.32
N ILE A 102 1.43 -10.18 -12.01
CA ILE A 102 1.16 -9.02 -11.17
C ILE A 102 2.49 -8.48 -10.64
N CYS A 103 2.76 -7.22 -10.93
CA CYS A 103 3.92 -6.49 -10.44
C CYS A 103 3.60 -5.87 -9.07
N PHE A 104 4.47 -6.05 -8.08
CA PHE A 104 4.39 -5.26 -6.85
C PHE A 104 4.57 -3.79 -7.19
N CYS A 105 3.66 -2.95 -6.78
CA CYS A 105 3.69 -1.51 -7.07
C CYS A 105 3.54 -0.63 -5.83
N GLY A 106 3.31 -1.21 -4.65
CA GLY A 106 3.15 -0.37 -3.46
C GLY A 106 2.74 -1.10 -2.20
N PHE A 107 2.48 -0.28 -1.20
CA PHE A 107 2.09 -0.70 0.14
C PHE A 107 0.98 0.19 0.67
N ILE A 108 0.11 -0.36 1.51
CA ILE A 108 -0.94 0.40 2.21
C ILE A 108 -1.07 -0.10 3.64
N HIS A 109 -1.31 0.82 4.58
CA HIS A 109 -1.62 0.47 5.96
C HIS A 109 -2.73 1.36 6.53
N SER A 110 -3.23 0.98 7.70
CA SER A 110 -4.28 1.74 8.39
C SER A 110 -3.71 2.60 9.51
N HIS A 111 -4.28 3.79 9.70
CA HIS A 111 -4.23 4.53 10.95
C HIS A 111 -5.59 4.44 11.64
N ILE A 112 -5.63 3.95 12.85
CA ILE A 112 -6.85 3.82 13.67
C ILE A 112 -6.97 4.93 14.72
N THR A 113 -6.10 5.93 14.63
CA THR A 113 -6.06 7.13 15.47
C THR A 113 -6.33 8.37 14.66
N ASP A 114 -6.43 9.54 15.28
CA ASP A 114 -6.68 10.81 14.60
C ASP A 114 -5.50 11.33 13.74
N LYS A 115 -4.43 10.53 13.62
CA LYS A 115 -3.29 10.85 12.77
C LYS A 115 -3.64 10.65 11.31
N LYS A 116 -3.69 11.75 10.56
CA LYS A 116 -4.15 11.79 9.16
C LYS A 116 -3.04 11.82 8.12
N GLU A 117 -1.79 11.85 8.55
CA GLU A 117 -0.62 11.95 7.68
C GLU A 117 0.38 10.83 7.98
N LEU A 118 1.27 10.58 7.04
CA LEU A 118 2.37 9.63 7.22
C LEU A 118 3.25 10.02 8.40
N SER A 119 3.69 9.02 9.15
CA SER A 119 4.68 9.21 10.22
C SER A 119 6.09 9.22 9.63
N GLU A 120 7.07 9.68 10.40
CA GLU A 120 8.48 9.51 10.02
C GLU A 120 8.85 8.04 9.78
N GLY A 121 8.24 7.12 10.53
CA GLY A 121 8.42 5.68 10.33
C GLY A 121 7.89 5.22 8.98
N ASP A 122 6.70 5.69 8.59
CA ASP A 122 6.08 5.39 7.30
C ASP A 122 6.93 5.93 6.14
N ILE A 123 7.42 7.15 6.26
CA ILE A 123 8.30 7.78 5.28
C ILE A 123 9.57 6.95 5.10
N LYS A 124 10.26 6.61 6.20
CA LYS A 124 11.47 5.77 6.15
C LYS A 124 11.21 4.39 5.55
N PHE A 125 10.05 3.80 5.87
CA PHE A 125 9.66 2.51 5.31
C PHE A 125 9.38 2.61 3.81
N ALA A 126 8.68 3.65 3.36
CA ALA A 126 8.43 3.92 1.95
C ALA A 126 9.73 4.11 1.15
N GLU A 127 10.69 4.86 1.70
CA GLU A 127 12.03 5.03 1.13
C GLU A 127 12.78 3.70 0.99
N GLN A 128 12.74 2.85 2.03
CA GLN A 128 13.37 1.54 2.01
C GLN A 128 12.76 0.62 0.95
N LEU A 129 11.44 0.61 0.84
CA LEU A 129 10.73 -0.13 -0.19
C LEU A 129 11.12 0.34 -1.59
N PHE A 130 11.06 1.64 -1.83
CA PHE A 130 11.40 2.22 -3.14
C PHE A 130 12.82 1.85 -3.58
N ASN A 131 13.80 2.00 -2.68
CA ASN A 131 15.19 1.67 -2.96
C ASN A 131 15.43 0.16 -3.20
N SER A 132 14.52 -0.71 -2.72
CA SER A 132 14.63 -2.16 -2.87
C SER A 132 14.08 -2.69 -4.19
N PHE A 133 13.14 -2.00 -4.83
CA PHE A 133 12.37 -2.52 -5.96
C PHE A 133 12.68 -1.93 -7.32
N HIS A 134 13.48 -0.88 -7.42
CA HIS A 134 13.89 -0.25 -8.69
C HIS A 134 12.70 0.11 -9.62
N LEU A 135 11.60 0.51 -9.03
CA LEU A 135 10.39 0.94 -9.75
C LEU A 135 10.49 2.43 -10.11
N PRO A 136 9.86 2.89 -11.21
CA PRO A 136 9.78 4.32 -11.52
C PRO A 136 8.92 5.07 -10.50
N VAL A 137 7.95 4.39 -9.89
CA VAL A 137 7.08 4.88 -8.83
C VAL A 137 6.75 3.76 -7.86
N LEU A 138 6.62 4.10 -6.58
CA LEU A 138 6.01 3.24 -5.57
C LEU A 138 4.79 3.97 -4.99
N TRP A 139 3.65 3.30 -4.93
CA TRP A 139 2.45 3.84 -4.30
C TRP A 139 2.43 3.52 -2.82
N PHE A 140 2.24 4.53 -1.99
CA PHE A 140 2.14 4.34 -0.55
C PHE A 140 0.77 4.82 -0.08
N GLY A 141 -0.07 3.88 0.36
CA GLY A 141 -1.44 4.14 0.78
C GLY A 141 -1.57 4.27 2.30
N LEU A 142 -2.47 5.13 2.72
CA LEU A 142 -2.88 5.31 4.10
C LEU A 142 -4.40 5.28 4.19
N GLN A 143 -4.96 4.33 4.93
CA GLN A 143 -6.39 4.30 5.22
C GLN A 143 -6.65 4.74 6.67
N ILE A 144 -7.34 5.86 6.83
CA ILE A 144 -7.68 6.44 8.12
C ILE A 144 -9.03 5.87 8.55
N LEU A 145 -9.05 5.16 9.67
CA LEU A 145 -10.21 4.47 10.19
C LEU A 145 -10.49 4.87 11.64
N THR A 146 -11.14 5.99 11.81
CA THR A 146 -11.59 6.47 13.13
C THR A 146 -13.11 6.44 13.23
N LYS A 147 -13.67 6.67 14.43
CA LYS A 147 -15.12 6.82 14.60
C LYS A 147 -15.70 8.00 13.81
N LYS A 148 -14.87 9.00 13.49
CA LYS A 148 -15.29 10.26 12.87
C LYS A 148 -14.87 10.40 11.41
N CYS A 149 -13.91 9.62 10.97
CA CYS A 149 -13.32 9.77 9.65
C CYS A 149 -13.01 8.39 9.04
N ARG A 150 -13.42 8.24 7.79
CA ARG A 150 -12.99 7.13 6.92
C ARG A 150 -12.47 7.75 5.64
N GLU A 151 -11.18 7.70 5.44
CA GLU A 151 -10.52 8.35 4.32
C GLU A 151 -9.38 7.47 3.83
N THR A 152 -9.17 7.43 2.53
CA THR A 152 -8.00 6.77 1.93
C THR A 152 -7.18 7.82 1.20
N LYS A 153 -5.90 7.88 1.52
CA LYS A 153 -4.91 8.74 0.88
C LYS A 153 -3.87 7.89 0.19
N PHE A 154 -3.36 8.39 -0.92
CA PHE A 154 -2.20 7.78 -1.59
C PHE A 154 -1.10 8.82 -1.77
N TYR A 155 0.11 8.32 -1.75
CA TYR A 155 1.33 9.07 -1.97
C TYR A 155 2.15 8.38 -3.05
N SER A 156 2.75 9.16 -3.94
CA SER A 156 3.77 8.66 -4.85
C SER A 156 5.14 8.80 -4.19
N VAL A 157 5.93 7.76 -4.30
CA VAL A 157 7.35 7.76 -3.93
C VAL A 157 8.14 7.62 -5.22
N GLN A 158 8.88 8.66 -5.59
CA GLN A 158 9.61 8.75 -6.85
C GLN A 158 10.99 9.36 -6.61
N LYS A 159 11.88 9.13 -7.55
CA LYS A 159 13.18 9.80 -7.54
C LYS A 159 13.13 10.98 -8.49
N SER A 160 13.39 12.18 -7.96
CA SER A 160 13.59 13.40 -8.72
C SER A 160 15.07 13.76 -8.65
N ASP A 161 15.75 13.71 -9.78
CA ASP A 161 17.19 13.95 -9.91
C ASP A 161 18.03 13.19 -8.86
N THR A 162 18.33 13.84 -7.73
CA THR A 162 19.16 13.28 -6.66
C THR A 162 18.39 12.97 -5.37
N LYS A 163 17.10 13.34 -5.29
CA LYS A 163 16.31 13.19 -4.05
C LYS A 163 15.14 12.26 -4.27
N LEU A 164 14.76 11.57 -3.20
CA LEU A 164 13.50 10.89 -3.12
C LEU A 164 12.42 11.89 -2.72
N GLU A 165 11.32 11.89 -3.47
CA GLU A 165 10.16 12.73 -3.20
C GLU A 165 8.96 11.85 -2.84
N ILE A 166 8.26 12.23 -1.76
CA ILE A 166 7.00 11.62 -1.36
C ILE A 166 5.93 12.70 -1.45
N SER A 167 5.01 12.53 -2.37
CA SER A 167 3.97 13.52 -2.66
C SER A 167 2.58 12.92 -2.57
N SER A 168 1.65 13.63 -1.94
CA SER A 168 0.24 13.25 -1.98
C SER A 168 -0.28 13.32 -3.42
N VAL A 169 -1.08 12.33 -3.81
CA VAL A 169 -1.61 12.24 -5.17
C VAL A 169 -3.14 12.26 -5.19
N CYS A 170 -3.69 12.86 -6.22
CA CYS A 170 -5.09 12.66 -6.56
C CYS A 170 -5.25 11.27 -7.16
N TRP A 171 -6.23 10.54 -6.69
CA TRP A 171 -6.54 9.20 -7.19
C TRP A 171 -8.03 9.07 -7.47
N GLU A 172 -8.39 8.10 -8.30
CA GLU A 172 -9.78 7.81 -8.63
C GLU A 172 -10.07 6.32 -8.50
N MET A 173 -11.35 6.01 -8.37
CA MET A 173 -11.82 4.64 -8.54
C MET A 173 -12.10 4.37 -10.01
N GLU A 174 -11.66 3.21 -10.49
CA GLU A 174 -12.16 2.68 -11.77
C GLU A 174 -13.61 2.26 -11.55
N GLY A 175 -14.56 2.96 -12.20
CA GLY A 175 -15.97 2.60 -12.15
C GLY A 175 -16.18 1.26 -12.85
N GLU A 176 -16.75 0.29 -12.17
CA GLU A 176 -17.56 -0.71 -12.84
C GLU A 176 -18.87 -0.01 -13.19
N ASP A 177 -19.20 0.10 -14.47
CA ASP A 177 -20.56 0.36 -14.89
C ASP A 177 -21.41 -0.76 -14.24
N ASP A 178 -22.45 -0.37 -13.47
CA ASP A 178 -23.37 -1.23 -12.73
C ASP A 178 -22.90 -1.79 -11.36
N ILE A 179 -22.81 -0.91 -10.36
CA ILE A 179 -23.13 -1.32 -8.99
C ILE A 179 -24.35 -0.52 -8.56
N GLU A 180 -25.51 -1.21 -8.56
CA GLU A 180 -26.71 -0.74 -7.88
C GLU A 180 -26.36 -0.32 -6.45
N CYS A 181 -26.62 0.92 -6.12
CA CYS A 181 -26.58 1.41 -4.76
C CYS A 181 -27.58 0.61 -3.93
N PHE A 182 -27.10 -0.32 -3.13
CA PHE A 182 -27.91 -0.83 -2.03
C PHE A 182 -28.05 0.28 -1.01
N ALA A 183 -29.11 1.05 -1.17
CA ALA A 183 -29.65 1.87 -0.11
C ALA A 183 -30.16 0.90 0.96
N ASP A 184 -29.50 0.90 2.11
CA ASP A 184 -29.97 0.19 3.29
C ASP A 184 -31.11 1.04 3.92
N ASP A 185 -32.34 0.84 3.40
CA ASP A 185 -33.56 1.30 4.03
C ASP A 185 -34.02 0.23 5.01
N SER A 186 -33.50 0.26 6.22
CA SER A 186 -34.14 -0.41 7.36
C SER A 186 -33.79 0.25 8.68
N VAL A 187 -34.46 1.36 8.94
CA VAL A 187 -34.73 1.81 10.31
C VAL A 187 -36.19 1.54 10.61
N HIS A 188 -36.43 0.55 11.42
CA HIS A 188 -37.61 0.44 12.28
C HIS A 188 -37.19 -0.01 13.67
#